data_e80d0b1de20360e889fe4499f88341f8
#
_entry.id   e80d0b1de20360e889fe4499f88341f8
#
_cell.length_a   1.000
_cell.length_b   1.000
_cell.length_c   1.000
_cell.angle_alpha   90.00
_cell.angle_beta   90.00
_cell.angle_gamma   90.00
#
_symmetry.space_group_name_H-M   'P 1'
#
loop_
_entity.id
_entity.type
_entity.pdbx_description
1 polymer ?
#
loop_
_entity_poly.entity_id
_entity_poly.type
_entity_poly.pdbx_seq_one_letter_code
_entity_poly.pdbx_strand_id
1 'polypeptide(L)'
;MRTPHALALLAAAGCLALTACNPQAADTGAGTSPAPGATAPAGTAPAGSAPVPPKAGRTAAAVPDFVGQVLQDAQDGAQAAGFYLLSSHDALGKNRNQVLDRNWKVCTQTPRGGTTTGTDTKIDFGTVKNEESCP
;
A
#
# COMPACT_ATOMS: atom_id res chain seq x y z
N MET A 1 46.19 -2.35 -31.43
CA MET A 1 45.45 -3.30 -32.29
C MET A 1 43.97 -3.07 -32.04
N ARG A 2 43.32 -2.55 -33.06
CA ARG A 2 41.89 -2.17 -33.02
C ARG A 2 41.06 -3.32 -33.57
N THR A 3 40.07 -3.82 -32.84
CA THR A 3 39.04 -4.69 -33.37
C THR A 3 37.67 -4.05 -33.20
N PRO A 4 36.96 -3.75 -34.30
CA PRO A 4 35.56 -3.34 -34.23
C PRO A 4 34.68 -4.58 -34.37
N HIS A 5 33.68 -4.75 -33.48
CA HIS A 5 32.60 -5.72 -33.68
C HIS A 5 31.28 -4.96 -33.76
N ALA A 6 30.90 -4.82 -34.94
CA ALA A 6 29.68 -5.14 -35.68
C ALA A 6 28.36 -5.04 -34.91
N LEU A 7 27.54 -4.11 -35.47
CA LEU A 7 26.09 -3.99 -35.25
C LEU A 7 25.36 -5.30 -35.62
N ALA A 8 24.42 -5.70 -34.77
CA ALA A 8 23.29 -6.52 -35.17
C ALA A 8 22.00 -5.85 -34.72
N LEU A 9 21.34 -5.25 -35.68
CA LEU A 9 19.95 -4.80 -35.63
C LEU A 9 19.05 -6.03 -35.74
N LEU A 10 18.18 -6.26 -34.75
CA LEU A 10 17.03 -7.14 -34.87
C LEU A 10 15.79 -6.37 -34.43
N ALA A 11 15.07 -5.93 -35.45
CA ALA A 11 13.70 -5.45 -35.34
C ALA A 11 12.78 -6.67 -35.21
N ALA A 12 11.96 -6.69 -34.16
CA ALA A 12 10.79 -7.57 -34.10
C ALA A 12 9.59 -6.70 -33.72
N ALA A 13 8.76 -6.45 -34.71
CA ALA A 13 7.40 -5.94 -34.58
C ALA A 13 6.50 -7.09 -34.11
N GLY A 14 5.62 -6.85 -33.16
CA GLY A 14 4.68 -7.86 -32.66
C GLY A 14 3.52 -7.24 -31.91
N CYS A 15 2.48 -6.90 -32.67
CA CYS A 15 1.03 -6.97 -32.43
C CYS A 15 0.43 -6.65 -31.06
N LEU A 16 -0.38 -5.57 -31.10
CA LEU A 16 -1.49 -5.23 -30.21
C LEU A 16 -2.54 -6.37 -30.18
N ALA A 17 -2.98 -6.72 -28.98
CA ALA A 17 -4.30 -7.29 -28.77
C ALA A 17 -4.95 -6.58 -27.58
N LEU A 18 -5.82 -5.63 -27.88
CA LEU A 18 -6.80 -5.07 -26.96
C LEU A 18 -7.94 -6.09 -26.83
N THR A 19 -8.07 -6.70 -25.69
CA THR A 19 -9.32 -7.38 -25.30
C THR A 19 -10.00 -6.55 -24.22
N ALA A 20 -10.98 -5.78 -24.66
CA ALA A 20 -11.99 -5.17 -23.81
C ALA A 20 -12.96 -6.26 -23.35
N CYS A 21 -12.98 -6.60 -22.07
CA CYS A 21 -14.08 -7.32 -21.45
C CYS A 21 -14.93 -6.33 -20.68
N ASN A 22 -16.08 -6.01 -21.23
CA ASN A 22 -17.20 -5.35 -20.57
C ASN A 22 -18.18 -6.43 -20.12
N PRO A 23 -18.49 -6.63 -18.83
CA PRO A 23 -19.68 -7.34 -18.41
C PRO A 23 -20.74 -6.34 -17.96
N GLN A 24 -21.65 -6.07 -18.88
CA GLN A 24 -22.94 -5.47 -18.58
C GLN A 24 -23.91 -6.62 -18.45
N ALA A 25 -24.42 -6.86 -17.27
CA ALA A 25 -25.58 -7.72 -17.05
C ALA A 25 -26.59 -6.92 -16.23
N ALA A 26 -27.57 -6.43 -16.93
CA ALA A 26 -28.84 -6.03 -16.36
C ALA A 26 -29.63 -7.29 -16.06
N ASP A 27 -30.18 -7.43 -14.89
CA ASP A 27 -31.29 -8.34 -14.64
C ASP A 27 -32.41 -7.58 -13.95
N THR A 28 -33.50 -7.50 -14.68
CA THR A 28 -34.80 -6.95 -14.33
C THR A 28 -35.62 -8.06 -13.74
N GLY A 29 -35.94 -8.00 -12.46
CA GLY A 29 -36.87 -8.93 -11.83
C GLY A 29 -37.90 -8.19 -10.99
N ALA A 30 -39.05 -7.89 -11.59
CA ALA A 30 -40.24 -7.43 -10.91
C ALA A 30 -40.93 -8.62 -10.22
N GLY A 31 -41.47 -8.39 -9.02
CA GLY A 31 -42.31 -9.41 -8.38
C GLY A 31 -42.78 -9.03 -6.98
N THR A 32 -43.88 -8.28 -6.94
CA THR A 32 -45.07 -8.48 -6.10
C THR A 32 -45.01 -8.34 -4.58
N SER A 33 -45.61 -7.27 -4.11
CA SER A 33 -46.21 -7.08 -2.76
C SER A 33 -47.37 -8.08 -2.53
N PRO A 34 -47.64 -8.53 -1.30
CA PRO A 34 -48.65 -7.84 -0.48
C PRO A 34 -48.36 -7.75 1.02
N ALA A 35 -48.81 -6.72 1.63
CA ALA A 35 -49.14 -6.59 3.05
C ALA A 35 -50.59 -7.15 3.27
N PRO A 36 -51.19 -7.24 4.47
CA PRO A 36 -50.87 -6.61 5.76
C PRO A 36 -51.12 -7.54 6.98
N GLY A 37 -50.76 -7.10 8.15
CA GLY A 37 -51.48 -7.54 9.34
C GLY A 37 -50.65 -7.69 10.62
N ALA A 38 -51.07 -6.86 11.58
CA ALA A 38 -51.20 -7.09 12.98
C ALA A 38 -50.07 -6.60 13.95
N THR A 39 -50.38 -5.44 14.52
CA THR A 39 -50.51 -5.18 15.97
C THR A 39 -49.27 -5.35 16.86
N ALA A 40 -48.88 -4.19 17.40
CA ALA A 40 -47.87 -3.97 18.47
C ALA A 40 -48.27 -4.64 19.79
N PRO A 41 -47.27 -4.84 20.68
CA PRO A 41 -47.31 -3.97 21.84
C PRO A 41 -46.01 -3.22 22.11
N ALA A 42 -46.16 -2.04 22.62
CA ALA A 42 -45.15 -1.13 23.09
C ALA A 42 -44.31 -1.81 24.22
N GLY A 43 -43.04 -2.07 23.93
CA GLY A 43 -42.05 -2.34 24.91
C GLY A 43 -41.10 -1.15 24.99
N THR A 44 -41.19 -0.43 26.10
CA THR A 44 -40.25 0.65 26.44
C THR A 44 -38.87 0.07 26.58
N ALA A 45 -38.03 0.24 25.56
CA ALA A 45 -36.60 -0.07 25.65
C ALA A 45 -35.89 1.15 26.26
N PRO A 46 -34.98 0.98 27.20
CA PRO A 46 -34.17 2.06 27.72
C PRO A 46 -33.29 2.62 26.59
N ALA A 47 -33.18 3.94 26.55
CA ALA A 47 -32.32 4.65 25.63
C ALA A 47 -30.87 4.15 25.75
N GLY A 48 -30.58 3.14 24.94
CA GLY A 48 -29.21 2.72 24.73
C GLY A 48 -28.50 3.85 23.98
N SER A 49 -27.42 4.35 24.60
CA SER A 49 -26.52 5.30 23.98
C SER A 49 -26.21 4.82 22.56
N ALA A 50 -26.56 5.60 21.57
CA ALA A 50 -26.17 5.34 20.20
C ALA A 50 -24.65 5.12 20.16
N PRO A 51 -24.14 4.07 19.47
CA PRO A 51 -22.72 3.92 19.28
C PRO A 51 -22.23 5.20 18.58
N VAL A 52 -21.34 5.92 19.26
CA VAL A 52 -20.62 7.03 18.62
C VAL A 52 -19.94 6.43 17.40
N PRO A 53 -20.20 6.93 16.17
CA PRO A 53 -19.51 6.41 15.00
C PRO A 53 -18.01 6.50 15.26
N PRO A 54 -17.23 5.43 15.02
CA PRO A 54 -15.79 5.48 15.19
C PRO A 54 -15.30 6.64 14.34
N LYS A 55 -14.59 7.57 14.98
CA LYS A 55 -13.94 8.71 14.33
C LYS A 55 -13.14 8.13 13.18
N ALA A 56 -13.54 8.44 11.94
CA ALA A 56 -12.89 7.95 10.74
C ALA A 56 -11.39 8.18 10.89
N GLY A 57 -10.61 7.13 10.94
CA GLY A 57 -9.20 7.28 10.71
C GLY A 57 -8.33 6.53 11.63
N ARG A 58 -8.00 5.69 12.13
CA ARG A 58 -6.82 4.97 12.66
C ARG A 58 -7.10 3.49 12.63
N THR A 59 -7.01 2.92 11.46
CA THR A 59 -6.94 1.46 11.36
C THR A 59 -5.59 1.06 11.93
N ALA A 60 -5.59 0.21 12.95
CA ALA A 60 -4.36 -0.37 13.46
C ALA A 60 -3.90 -1.46 12.48
N ALA A 61 -2.65 -1.45 12.10
CA ALA A 61 -2.02 -2.44 11.25
C ALA A 61 -0.65 -2.83 11.80
N ALA A 62 -0.21 -4.04 11.50
CA ALA A 62 1.16 -4.45 11.77
C ALA A 62 2.10 -3.82 10.72
N VAL A 63 3.15 -3.18 11.17
CA VAL A 63 4.19 -2.63 10.29
C VAL A 63 4.96 -3.81 9.69
N PRO A 64 5.05 -3.94 8.35
CA PRO A 64 5.88 -4.96 7.73
C PRO A 64 7.37 -4.73 8.01
N ASP A 65 8.19 -5.78 7.88
CA ASP A 65 9.63 -5.64 7.99
C ASP A 65 10.24 -5.32 6.62
N PHE A 66 10.90 -4.19 6.54
CA PHE A 66 11.52 -3.69 5.32
C PHE A 66 13.04 -3.66 5.38
N VAL A 67 13.65 -4.09 6.52
CA VAL A 67 15.11 -4.10 6.65
C VAL A 67 15.73 -5.03 5.61
N GLY A 68 16.73 -4.54 4.90
CA GLY A 68 17.40 -5.24 3.80
C GLY A 68 16.76 -5.06 2.42
N GLN A 69 15.56 -4.51 2.32
CA GLN A 69 14.89 -4.25 1.05
C GLN A 69 15.42 -2.96 0.38
N VAL A 70 15.24 -2.86 -0.92
CA VAL A 70 15.44 -1.62 -1.66
C VAL A 70 14.43 -0.59 -1.15
N LEU A 71 14.85 0.67 -0.99
CA LEU A 71 14.00 1.72 -0.42
C LEU A 71 12.69 1.91 -1.21
N GLN A 72 12.74 1.83 -2.54
CA GLN A 72 11.55 1.91 -3.38
C GLN A 72 10.53 0.82 -3.01
N ASP A 73 10.98 -0.43 -2.91
CA ASP A 73 10.12 -1.58 -2.59
C ASP A 73 9.57 -1.47 -1.16
N ALA A 74 10.38 -0.95 -0.23
CA ALA A 74 9.96 -0.69 1.14
C ALA A 74 8.85 0.35 1.23
N GLN A 75 8.96 1.44 0.47
CA GLN A 75 7.94 2.49 0.40
C GLN A 75 6.64 1.96 -0.22
N ASP A 76 6.73 1.24 -1.33
CA ASP A 76 5.57 0.65 -2.00
C ASP A 76 4.87 -0.37 -1.08
N GLY A 77 5.64 -1.21 -0.38
CA GLY A 77 5.14 -2.16 0.59
C GLY A 77 4.48 -1.50 1.81
N ALA A 78 5.05 -0.41 2.32
CA ALA A 78 4.46 0.36 3.42
C ALA A 78 3.12 0.97 3.01
N GLN A 79 3.03 1.55 1.81
CA GLN A 79 1.80 2.12 1.27
C GLN A 79 0.73 1.03 1.05
N ALA A 80 1.12 -0.13 0.53
CA ALA A 80 0.22 -1.27 0.38
C ALA A 80 -0.33 -1.77 1.73
N ALA A 81 0.44 -1.62 2.81
CA ALA A 81 0.00 -1.92 4.19
C ALA A 81 -0.80 -0.77 4.84
N GLY A 82 -1.02 0.34 4.13
CA GLY A 82 -1.82 1.48 4.58
C GLY A 82 -1.04 2.60 5.26
N PHE A 83 0.29 2.52 5.30
CA PHE A 83 1.15 3.56 5.88
C PHE A 83 1.62 4.53 4.80
N TYR A 84 1.11 5.76 4.82
CA TYR A 84 1.42 6.78 3.82
C TYR A 84 2.36 7.87 4.31
N LEU A 85 2.58 7.96 5.63
CA LEU A 85 3.53 8.92 6.20
C LEU A 85 4.91 8.28 6.26
N LEU A 86 5.70 8.48 5.21
CA LEU A 86 7.02 7.88 5.05
C LEU A 86 8.10 8.95 5.06
N SER A 87 9.26 8.61 5.63
CA SER A 87 10.49 9.41 5.53
C SER A 87 11.69 8.49 5.41
N SER A 88 12.77 9.03 4.87
CA SER A 88 14.05 8.34 4.80
C SER A 88 15.20 9.29 5.12
N HIS A 89 16.29 8.73 5.63
CA HIS A 89 17.52 9.45 5.91
C HIS A 89 18.75 8.60 5.61
N ASP A 90 19.89 9.23 5.46
CA ASP A 90 21.19 8.54 5.28
C ASP A 90 21.68 8.00 6.62
N ALA A 91 21.65 6.68 6.80
CA ALA A 91 22.04 6.01 8.04
C ALA A 91 23.53 6.17 8.38
N LEU A 92 24.38 6.55 7.41
CA LEU A 92 25.79 6.84 7.63
C LEU A 92 26.04 8.30 8.05
N GLY A 93 25.00 9.12 8.20
CA GLY A 93 25.12 10.53 8.62
C GLY A 93 25.83 11.44 7.60
N LYS A 94 25.95 11.02 6.34
CA LYS A 94 26.58 11.81 5.28
C LYS A 94 25.66 12.88 4.68
N ASN A 95 24.44 13.02 5.19
CA ASN A 95 23.41 13.98 4.76
C ASN A 95 23.09 13.91 3.25
N ARG A 96 23.13 12.72 2.66
CA ARG A 96 22.78 12.51 1.26
C ARG A 96 21.28 12.36 1.11
N ASN A 97 20.73 12.91 0.01
CA ASN A 97 19.32 12.75 -0.33
C ASN A 97 19.10 11.47 -1.16
N GLN A 98 18.00 10.77 -0.87
CA GLN A 98 17.58 9.56 -1.59
C GLN A 98 16.80 9.94 -2.86
N VAL A 99 17.46 10.61 -3.83
CA VAL A 99 16.82 11.09 -5.07
C VAL A 99 16.34 9.94 -5.95
N LEU A 100 17.04 8.82 -5.94
CA LEU A 100 16.67 7.61 -6.66
C LEU A 100 16.57 6.46 -5.65
N ASP A 101 15.40 6.21 -5.14
CA ASP A 101 15.14 5.28 -4.03
C ASP A 101 15.61 3.85 -4.33
N ARG A 102 15.51 3.41 -5.60
CA ARG A 102 16.03 2.11 -6.04
C ARG A 102 17.54 1.92 -5.87
N ASN A 103 18.30 2.99 -5.65
CA ASN A 103 19.76 2.93 -5.42
C ASN A 103 20.11 2.88 -3.92
N TRP A 104 19.11 2.75 -3.06
CA TRP A 104 19.26 2.70 -1.62
C TRP A 104 18.62 1.44 -1.05
N LYS A 105 19.19 0.90 0.01
CA LYS A 105 18.59 -0.18 0.79
C LYS A 105 18.34 0.27 2.23
N VAL A 106 17.32 -0.30 2.82
CA VAL A 106 16.91 -0.02 4.21
C VAL A 106 17.82 -0.81 5.16
N CYS A 107 18.45 -0.11 6.09
CA CYS A 107 19.24 -0.71 7.17
C CYS A 107 18.48 -0.74 8.49
N THR A 108 17.67 0.30 8.73
CA THR A 108 16.85 0.42 9.93
C THR A 108 15.50 0.98 9.59
N GLN A 109 14.48 0.65 10.38
CA GLN A 109 13.17 1.26 10.28
C GLN A 109 12.59 1.57 11.66
N THR A 110 11.76 2.60 11.72
CA THR A 110 11.02 2.99 12.92
C THR A 110 9.58 3.36 12.53
N PRO A 111 8.55 2.69 13.08
CA PRO A 111 8.59 1.55 14.02
C PRO A 111 9.19 0.29 13.41
N ARG A 112 9.63 -0.64 14.28
CA ARG A 112 10.18 -1.93 13.83
C ARG A 112 9.11 -2.80 13.18
N GLY A 113 9.51 -3.67 12.28
CA GLY A 113 8.66 -4.72 11.71
C GLY A 113 7.95 -5.53 12.80
N GLY A 114 6.69 -5.88 12.58
CA GLY A 114 5.82 -6.57 13.53
C GLY A 114 5.16 -5.67 14.58
N THR A 115 5.55 -4.39 14.69
CA THR A 115 4.87 -3.45 15.60
C THR A 115 3.46 -3.16 15.11
N THR A 116 2.44 -3.32 15.96
CA THR A 116 1.08 -2.90 15.64
C THR A 116 0.88 -1.44 16.05
N THR A 117 0.50 -0.60 15.09
CA THR A 117 0.27 0.83 15.30
C THR A 117 -0.79 1.38 14.37
N GLY A 118 -1.24 2.62 14.59
CA GLY A 118 -2.15 3.29 13.68
C GLY A 118 -1.49 3.56 12.33
N THR A 119 -2.25 3.44 11.24
CA THR A 119 -1.75 3.71 9.88
C THR A 119 -1.39 5.17 9.64
N ASP A 120 -1.74 6.07 10.57
CA ASP A 120 -1.31 7.46 10.64
C ASP A 120 0.07 7.64 11.31
N THR A 121 0.70 6.54 11.74
CA THR A 121 2.07 6.59 12.27
C THR A 121 3.07 6.74 11.14
N LYS A 122 4.03 7.67 11.32
CA LYS A 122 5.11 7.86 10.38
C LYS A 122 6.11 6.69 10.46
N ILE A 123 6.45 6.13 9.31
CA ILE A 123 7.56 5.16 9.18
C ILE A 123 8.78 5.92 8.67
N ASP A 124 9.90 5.77 9.37
CA ASP A 124 11.19 6.33 9.00
C ASP A 124 12.18 5.23 8.62
N PHE A 125 12.86 5.38 7.50
CA PHE A 125 13.83 4.44 6.96
C PHE A 125 15.25 5.01 7.06
N GLY A 126 16.12 4.38 7.83
CA GLY A 126 17.56 4.64 7.78
C GLY A 126 18.18 3.84 6.64
N THR A 127 18.78 4.52 5.66
CA THR A 127 19.19 3.90 4.40
C THR A 127 20.66 4.14 4.07
N VAL A 128 21.24 3.23 3.29
CA VAL A 128 22.57 3.38 2.69
C VAL A 128 22.48 3.09 1.19
N LYS A 129 23.52 3.42 0.43
CA LYS A 129 23.62 2.98 -0.97
C LYS A 129 23.64 1.46 -1.04
N ASN A 130 23.11 0.88 -2.14
CA ASN A 130 23.02 -0.58 -2.30
C ASN A 130 24.36 -1.29 -2.11
N GLU A 131 25.47 -0.68 -2.52
CA GLU A 131 26.83 -1.18 -2.41
C GLU A 131 27.48 -0.96 -1.03
N GLU A 132 26.90 -0.11 -0.18
CA GLU A 132 27.45 0.18 1.15
C GLU A 132 26.94 -0.81 2.19
N SER A 133 27.70 -1.00 3.26
CA SER A 133 27.28 -1.79 4.42
C SER A 133 26.41 -0.93 5.37
N CYS A 134 25.47 -1.58 6.02
CA CYS A 134 24.73 -0.99 7.13
C CYS A 134 25.66 -0.70 8.32
N PRO A 135 25.44 0.39 9.07
CA PRO A 135 26.23 0.73 10.25
C PRO A 135 26.05 -0.27 11.39
#